data_7ab2ec03aa5f2db3f9a757082006e88b
#
_entry.id   7ab2ec03aa5f2db3f9a757082006e88b
#
_cell.length_a   1.000
_cell.length_b   1.000
_cell.length_c   1.000
_cell.angle_alpha   90.00
_cell.angle_beta   90.00
_cell.angle_gamma   90.00
#
_symmetry.space_group_name_H-M   'P 1'
#
loop_
_entity.id
_entity.type
_entity.pdbx_description
1 polymer ?
#
loop_
_entity_poly.entity_id
_entity_poly.type
_entity_poly.pdbx_seq_one_letter_code
_entity_poly.pdbx_strand_id
1 'polypeptide(L)'
;MEERNLLLVIDPQYDFCNPKGTLYVPGAEKATKELCKWISRERRNISGIIVTQDTHRSYHIGHSMYWEQTPEPFTEITVEGVRSGKYTPINQEKTTEVIEYLTELNSKGLKHTIWPEHCIAGSWGWSLPKNLVEELNMWSLSNHGAEYELYQKGWNPDKEMFSAFSYASGANNPEGDKLIERILKENYSKIYIAGFAKDYCVAESIKDLLVHEQFYGKLVFLSDSMAAIDKTSESLEIYNRAVKEFGAIEI
;
A
#
# COMPACT_ATOMS: atom_id res chain seq x y z
N MET A 1 -17.14 -23.31 14.73
CA MET A 1 -15.75 -22.97 14.30
C MET A 1 -15.41 -21.63 14.94
N GLU A 2 -14.24 -21.49 15.52
CA GLU A 2 -13.79 -20.19 16.03
C GLU A 2 -13.70 -19.18 14.88
N GLU A 3 -14.15 -17.95 15.12
CA GLU A 3 -14.00 -16.87 14.14
C GLU A 3 -12.51 -16.58 13.96
N ARG A 4 -12.03 -16.64 12.72
CA ARG A 4 -10.66 -16.30 12.37
C ARG A 4 -10.64 -14.92 11.72
N ASN A 5 -9.82 -14.02 12.24
CA ASN A 5 -9.76 -12.64 11.76
C ASN A 5 -8.34 -12.28 11.35
N LEU A 6 -8.22 -11.62 10.20
CA LEU A 6 -6.96 -11.08 9.70
C LEU A 6 -6.89 -9.58 10.00
N LEU A 7 -5.72 -9.11 10.42
CA LEU A 7 -5.35 -7.70 10.36
C LEU A 7 -4.38 -7.49 9.19
N LEU A 8 -4.80 -6.72 8.20
CA LEU A 8 -3.99 -6.28 7.06
C LEU A 8 -3.62 -4.81 7.25
N VAL A 9 -2.34 -4.54 7.49
CA VAL A 9 -1.81 -3.18 7.69
C VAL A 9 -1.00 -2.79 6.47
N ILE A 10 -1.45 -1.76 5.78
CA ILE A 10 -0.84 -1.29 4.52
C ILE A 10 0.22 -0.22 4.83
N ASP A 11 1.47 -0.51 4.52
CA ASP A 11 2.62 0.41 4.47
C ASP A 11 2.77 1.36 5.69
N PRO A 12 2.76 0.86 6.94
CA PRO A 12 2.83 1.72 8.13
C PRO A 12 4.27 2.15 8.45
N GLN A 13 5.04 2.55 7.43
CA GLN A 13 6.47 2.85 7.52
C GLN A 13 6.73 4.29 7.95
N TYR A 14 7.92 4.55 8.51
CA TYR A 14 8.27 5.90 9.01
C TYR A 14 8.16 6.99 7.94
N ASP A 15 8.48 6.70 6.67
CA ASP A 15 8.37 7.70 5.61
C ASP A 15 6.94 8.21 5.41
N PHE A 16 5.94 7.37 5.71
CA PHE A 16 4.52 7.76 5.61
C PHE A 16 3.95 8.27 6.94
N CYS A 17 4.34 7.68 8.07
CA CYS A 17 3.65 7.93 9.34
C CYS A 17 4.42 8.80 10.33
N ASN A 18 5.60 9.29 9.99
CA ASN A 18 6.37 10.19 10.84
C ASN A 18 6.51 11.57 10.18
N PRO A 19 6.32 12.69 10.91
CA PRO A 19 6.50 14.04 10.36
C PRO A 19 7.88 14.34 9.77
N LYS A 20 8.90 13.51 10.06
CA LYS A 20 10.24 13.58 9.48
C LYS A 20 10.42 12.65 8.28
N GLY A 21 9.42 11.87 7.93
CA GLY A 21 9.41 10.99 6.77
C GLY A 21 9.41 11.78 5.47
N THR A 22 9.99 11.22 4.43
CA THR A 22 10.17 11.91 3.14
C THR A 22 8.86 12.08 2.39
N LEU A 23 7.86 11.23 2.67
CA LEU A 23 6.52 11.27 2.08
C LEU A 23 5.44 11.18 3.17
N TYR A 24 5.57 12.06 4.18
CA TYR A 24 4.67 12.05 5.33
C TYR A 24 3.21 12.30 4.94
N VAL A 25 2.34 11.42 5.42
CA VAL A 25 0.89 11.53 5.27
C VAL A 25 0.30 12.28 6.48
N PRO A 26 -0.32 13.46 6.28
CA PRO A 26 -0.84 14.24 7.40
C PRO A 26 -1.83 13.47 8.27
N GLY A 27 -1.53 13.36 9.56
CA GLY A 27 -2.36 12.62 10.53
C GLY A 27 -1.99 11.14 10.71
N ALA A 28 -1.09 10.59 9.91
CA ALA A 28 -0.69 9.19 10.00
C ALA A 28 0.02 8.85 11.32
N GLU A 29 0.72 9.80 11.96
CA GLU A 29 1.28 9.60 13.30
C GLU A 29 0.18 9.30 14.35
N LYS A 30 -0.94 10.03 14.28
CA LYS A 30 -2.09 9.78 15.16
C LYS A 30 -2.72 8.44 14.83
N ALA A 31 -2.96 8.17 13.56
CA ALA A 31 -3.57 6.92 13.09
C ALA A 31 -2.74 5.69 13.49
N THR A 32 -1.40 5.77 13.42
CA THR A 32 -0.51 4.72 13.93
C THR A 32 -0.69 4.47 15.43
N LYS A 33 -0.86 5.52 16.23
CA LYS A 33 -1.13 5.38 17.68
C LYS A 33 -2.47 4.70 17.94
N GLU A 34 -3.52 5.04 17.16
CA GLU A 34 -4.82 4.38 17.29
C GLU A 34 -4.76 2.91 16.84
N LEU A 35 -4.02 2.60 15.76
CA LEU A 35 -3.75 1.22 15.37
C LEU A 35 -3.10 0.40 16.48
N CYS A 36 -2.06 0.95 17.13
CA CYS A 36 -1.39 0.27 18.25
C CYS A 36 -2.37 -0.01 19.41
N LYS A 37 -3.21 0.97 19.77
CA LYS A 37 -4.24 0.78 20.80
C LYS A 37 -5.25 -0.30 20.39
N TRP A 38 -5.67 -0.30 19.13
CA TRP A 38 -6.60 -1.30 18.60
C TRP A 38 -5.99 -2.70 18.64
N ILE A 39 -4.75 -2.89 18.18
CA ILE A 39 -4.02 -4.17 18.27
C ILE A 39 -3.93 -4.62 19.72
N SER A 40 -3.56 -3.73 20.62
CA SER A 40 -3.43 -4.05 22.06
C SER A 40 -4.73 -4.57 22.66
N ARG A 41 -5.87 -3.97 22.30
CA ARG A 41 -7.19 -4.35 22.78
C ARG A 41 -7.68 -5.66 22.16
N GLU A 42 -7.49 -5.82 20.84
CA GLU A 42 -8.07 -6.91 20.07
C GLU A 42 -7.12 -8.10 19.85
N ARG A 43 -5.92 -8.08 20.40
CA ARG A 43 -4.83 -9.03 20.08
C ARG A 43 -5.20 -10.50 20.15
N ARG A 44 -6.16 -10.89 21.00
CA ARG A 44 -6.66 -12.28 21.10
C ARG A 44 -7.73 -12.63 20.08
N ASN A 45 -8.34 -11.62 19.47
CA ASN A 45 -9.36 -11.78 18.43
C ASN A 45 -8.75 -11.74 17.02
N ILE A 46 -7.44 -11.50 16.90
CA ILE A 46 -6.70 -11.49 15.64
C ILE A 46 -6.01 -12.84 15.48
N SER A 47 -6.33 -13.57 14.42
CA SER A 47 -5.76 -14.89 14.11
C SER A 47 -4.56 -14.84 13.19
N GLY A 48 -4.35 -13.73 12.47
CA GLY A 48 -3.21 -13.50 11.59
C GLY A 48 -2.98 -12.01 11.38
N ILE A 49 -1.73 -11.61 11.18
CA ILE A 49 -1.36 -10.23 10.83
C ILE A 49 -0.45 -10.27 9.60
N ILE A 50 -0.80 -9.45 8.61
CA ILE A 50 0.04 -9.14 7.45
C ILE A 50 0.29 -7.64 7.46
N VAL A 51 1.55 -7.24 7.43
CA VAL A 51 1.99 -5.86 7.33
C VAL A 51 2.70 -5.69 5.99
N THR A 52 2.19 -4.85 5.12
CA THR A 52 2.90 -4.57 3.88
C THR A 52 3.97 -3.50 4.10
N GLN A 53 5.03 -3.57 3.32
CA GLN A 53 6.08 -2.58 3.29
C GLN A 53 6.35 -2.20 1.85
N ASP A 54 6.10 -0.94 1.52
CA ASP A 54 6.57 -0.38 0.28
C ASP A 54 8.09 -0.39 0.27
N THR A 55 8.71 -0.87 -0.82
CA THR A 55 10.14 -1.16 -0.80
C THR A 55 10.76 -0.79 -2.13
N HIS A 56 11.56 0.26 -2.10
CA HIS A 56 12.20 0.82 -3.28
C HIS A 56 13.73 0.82 -3.16
N ARG A 57 14.36 1.02 -4.31
CA ARG A 57 15.73 1.52 -4.44
C ARG A 57 15.65 2.93 -5.01
N SER A 58 16.73 3.72 -4.91
CA SER A 58 16.78 5.06 -5.51
C SER A 58 16.47 5.02 -7.02
N TYR A 59 16.96 3.98 -7.72
CA TYR A 59 16.58 3.72 -9.11
C TYR A 59 15.20 3.03 -9.16
N HIS A 60 14.15 3.84 -9.26
CA HIS A 60 12.76 3.41 -9.36
C HIS A 60 11.99 4.42 -10.22
N ILE A 61 11.07 3.95 -11.07
CA ILE A 61 10.34 4.77 -12.04
C ILE A 61 9.61 5.95 -11.40
N GLY A 62 9.13 5.78 -10.17
CA GLY A 62 8.50 6.82 -9.35
C GLY A 62 9.48 7.81 -8.71
N HIS A 63 10.79 7.69 -8.90
CA HIS A 63 11.82 8.55 -8.31
C HIS A 63 12.58 9.34 -9.36
N SER A 64 13.08 10.51 -8.99
CA SER A 64 13.86 11.40 -9.88
C SER A 64 15.05 10.71 -10.51
N MET A 65 15.74 9.83 -9.75
CA MET A 65 16.96 9.13 -10.17
C MET A 65 16.78 8.07 -11.25
N TYR A 66 15.55 7.77 -11.64
CA TYR A 66 15.26 6.90 -12.80
C TYR A 66 15.41 7.65 -14.12
N TRP A 67 15.33 8.99 -14.09
CA TRP A 67 15.23 9.86 -15.25
C TRP A 67 16.49 10.70 -15.44
N GLU A 68 16.98 10.83 -16.67
CA GLU A 68 18.17 11.65 -17.00
C GLU A 68 18.03 13.11 -16.55
N GLN A 69 16.80 13.65 -16.64
CA GLN A 69 16.50 15.04 -16.31
C GLN A 69 16.28 15.26 -14.81
N THR A 70 16.32 14.21 -14.00
CA THR A 70 16.06 14.25 -12.55
C THR A 70 14.88 15.19 -12.18
N PRO A 71 13.66 14.91 -12.69
CA PRO A 71 12.51 15.76 -12.47
C PRO A 71 12.21 15.93 -10.98
N GLU A 72 11.79 17.14 -10.59
CA GLU A 72 11.44 17.45 -9.20
C GLU A 72 10.28 16.58 -8.69
N PRO A 73 10.24 16.28 -7.39
CA PRO A 73 9.10 15.60 -6.78
C PRO A 73 7.76 16.27 -7.14
N PHE A 74 6.74 15.43 -7.28
CA PHE A 74 5.38 15.80 -7.71
C PHE A 74 5.24 16.22 -9.18
N THR A 75 6.30 16.05 -9.98
CA THR A 75 6.22 16.21 -11.44
C THR A 75 5.42 15.06 -12.05
N GLU A 76 4.45 15.38 -12.92
CA GLU A 76 3.75 14.38 -13.72
C GLU A 76 4.58 13.99 -14.95
N ILE A 77 4.84 12.71 -15.13
CA ILE A 77 5.47 12.15 -16.34
C ILE A 77 4.39 11.64 -17.27
N THR A 78 4.34 12.20 -18.47
CA THR A 78 3.34 11.83 -19.47
C THR A 78 3.95 11.00 -20.60
N VAL A 79 3.11 10.23 -21.29
CA VAL A 79 3.50 9.51 -22.53
C VAL A 79 4.12 10.45 -23.56
N GLU A 80 3.52 11.62 -23.74
CA GLU A 80 4.00 12.67 -24.65
C GLU A 80 5.37 13.19 -24.24
N GLY A 81 5.56 13.40 -22.91
CA GLY A 81 6.83 13.85 -22.34
C GLY A 81 7.96 12.86 -22.64
N VAL A 82 7.69 11.57 -22.56
CA VAL A 82 8.69 10.53 -22.90
C VAL A 82 8.93 10.46 -24.41
N ARG A 83 7.89 10.46 -25.22
CA ARG A 83 8.00 10.43 -26.70
C ARG A 83 8.75 11.63 -27.27
N SER A 84 8.58 12.80 -26.69
CA SER A 84 9.29 14.02 -27.13
C SER A 84 10.72 14.14 -26.60
N GLY A 85 11.17 13.23 -25.74
CA GLY A 85 12.47 13.29 -25.09
C GLY A 85 12.56 14.34 -23.96
N LYS A 86 11.44 14.91 -23.53
CA LYS A 86 11.39 15.79 -22.35
C LYS A 86 11.77 15.02 -21.07
N TYR A 87 11.41 13.75 -21.01
CA TYR A 87 11.79 12.83 -19.95
C TYR A 87 12.34 11.55 -20.58
N THR A 88 13.54 11.15 -20.17
CA THR A 88 14.24 9.99 -20.72
C THR A 88 14.68 9.10 -19.57
N PRO A 89 14.33 7.80 -19.55
CA PRO A 89 14.89 6.89 -18.55
C PRO A 89 16.40 6.79 -18.72
N ILE A 90 17.16 6.73 -17.61
CA ILE A 90 18.62 6.58 -17.66
C ILE A 90 19.01 5.34 -18.47
N ASN A 91 18.29 4.23 -18.30
CA ASN A 91 18.42 3.10 -19.22
C ASN A 91 17.48 3.31 -20.42
N GLN A 92 18.01 3.89 -21.50
CA GLN A 92 17.24 4.24 -22.70
C GLN A 92 16.65 3.02 -23.41
N GLU A 93 17.18 1.82 -23.21
CA GLU A 93 16.58 0.57 -23.73
C GLU A 93 15.19 0.32 -23.17
N LYS A 94 14.87 0.89 -22.00
CA LYS A 94 13.56 0.82 -21.34
C LYS A 94 12.50 1.79 -21.88
N THR A 95 12.86 2.69 -22.81
CA THR A 95 11.96 3.75 -23.27
C THR A 95 10.62 3.21 -23.79
N THR A 96 10.65 2.11 -24.57
CA THR A 96 9.42 1.48 -25.09
C THR A 96 8.56 0.90 -23.96
N GLU A 97 9.15 0.16 -23.03
CA GLU A 97 8.45 -0.42 -21.86
C GLU A 97 7.84 0.67 -20.97
N VAL A 98 8.54 1.80 -20.79
CA VAL A 98 8.05 2.96 -20.03
C VAL A 98 6.83 3.60 -20.72
N ILE A 99 6.87 3.76 -22.06
CA ILE A 99 5.73 4.28 -22.82
C ILE A 99 4.51 3.35 -22.70
N GLU A 100 4.72 2.04 -22.78
CA GLU A 100 3.66 1.04 -22.60
C GLU A 100 3.07 1.12 -21.19
N TYR A 101 3.92 1.11 -20.17
CA TYR A 101 3.51 1.27 -18.76
C TYR A 101 2.68 2.54 -18.54
N LEU A 102 3.15 3.71 -19.01
CA LEU A 102 2.43 4.97 -18.87
C LEU A 102 1.08 4.96 -19.62
N THR A 103 1.03 4.29 -20.77
CA THR A 103 -0.21 4.16 -21.57
C THR A 103 -1.24 3.30 -20.82
N GLU A 104 -0.80 2.17 -20.25
CA GLU A 104 -1.65 1.30 -19.43
C GLU A 104 -2.15 2.05 -18.18
N LEU A 105 -1.26 2.76 -17.49
CA LEU A 105 -1.60 3.54 -16.30
C LEU A 105 -2.69 4.59 -16.61
N ASN A 106 -2.50 5.34 -17.71
CA ASN A 106 -3.46 6.34 -18.16
C ASN A 106 -4.82 5.73 -18.55
N SER A 107 -4.84 4.52 -19.11
CA SER A 107 -6.09 3.83 -19.45
C SER A 107 -6.96 3.53 -18.23
N LYS A 108 -6.35 3.49 -17.04
CA LYS A 108 -7.02 3.34 -15.74
C LYS A 108 -7.38 4.66 -15.06
N GLY A 109 -7.15 5.79 -15.74
CA GLY A 109 -7.37 7.13 -15.16
C GLY A 109 -6.32 7.54 -14.14
N LEU A 110 -5.21 6.80 -14.04
CA LEU A 110 -4.11 7.11 -13.13
C LEU A 110 -3.01 7.91 -13.85
N LYS A 111 -2.30 8.74 -13.08
CA LYS A 111 -1.18 9.56 -13.53
C LYS A 111 0.11 9.04 -12.92
N HIS A 112 1.20 9.11 -13.69
CA HIS A 112 2.52 8.81 -13.15
C HIS A 112 3.12 10.08 -12.54
N THR A 113 3.35 10.03 -11.24
CA THR A 113 3.91 11.14 -10.46
C THR A 113 5.28 10.76 -9.94
N ILE A 114 6.23 11.68 -10.03
CA ILE A 114 7.53 11.55 -9.35
C ILE A 114 7.33 11.84 -7.88
N TRP A 115 7.67 10.90 -7.04
CA TRP A 115 7.63 11.02 -5.59
C TRP A 115 9.01 11.42 -5.03
N PRO A 116 9.07 12.07 -3.85
CA PRO A 116 10.32 12.09 -3.08
C PRO A 116 10.85 10.67 -2.91
N GLU A 117 12.16 10.46 -2.91
CA GLU A 117 12.70 9.15 -2.55
C GLU A 117 12.17 8.73 -1.18
N HIS A 118 11.46 7.62 -1.14
CA HIS A 118 10.82 7.11 0.07
C HIS A 118 10.96 5.60 0.14
N CYS A 119 10.83 5.07 1.34
CA CYS A 119 10.84 3.63 1.60
C CYS A 119 12.03 2.89 0.96
N ILE A 120 13.21 3.54 0.94
CA ILE A 120 14.43 2.92 0.43
C ILE A 120 14.84 1.76 1.34
N ALA A 121 14.97 0.58 0.76
CA ALA A 121 15.26 -0.66 1.48
C ALA A 121 16.41 -0.52 2.47
N GLY A 122 16.16 -0.87 3.73
CA GLY A 122 17.13 -0.79 4.83
C GLY A 122 17.30 0.61 5.43
N SER A 123 16.64 1.66 4.91
CA SER A 123 16.66 3.00 5.50
C SER A 123 15.78 3.07 6.77
N TRP A 124 15.97 4.17 7.52
CA TRP A 124 15.06 4.48 8.63
C TRP A 124 13.61 4.67 8.14
N GLY A 125 13.42 5.38 7.04
CA GLY A 125 12.11 5.66 6.46
C GLY A 125 11.34 4.40 6.04
N TRP A 126 12.05 3.38 5.56
CA TRP A 126 11.51 2.07 5.21
C TRP A 126 11.08 1.25 6.44
N SER A 127 11.67 1.51 7.61
CA SER A 127 11.39 0.72 8.81
C SER A 127 10.01 1.02 9.38
N LEU A 128 9.46 0.04 10.11
CA LEU A 128 8.22 0.21 10.86
C LEU A 128 8.44 1.02 12.14
N PRO A 129 7.44 1.80 12.60
CA PRO A 129 7.51 2.50 13.88
C PRO A 129 7.71 1.54 15.05
N LYS A 130 8.61 1.92 15.95
CA LYS A 130 8.97 1.12 17.13
C LYS A 130 7.76 0.66 17.94
N ASN A 131 6.82 1.57 18.21
CA ASN A 131 5.60 1.28 18.97
C ASN A 131 4.70 0.25 18.25
N LEU A 132 4.65 0.28 16.91
CA LEU A 132 3.91 -0.75 16.15
C LEU A 132 4.61 -2.10 16.25
N VAL A 133 5.93 -2.15 16.07
CA VAL A 133 6.72 -3.40 16.22
C VAL A 133 6.55 -4.00 17.62
N GLU A 134 6.51 -3.17 18.67
CA GLU A 134 6.25 -3.61 20.03
C GLU A 134 4.87 -4.28 20.16
N GLU A 135 3.81 -3.71 19.57
CA GLU A 135 2.46 -4.32 19.60
C GLU A 135 2.37 -5.60 18.76
N LEU A 136 3.05 -5.65 17.59
CA LEU A 136 3.13 -6.88 16.79
C LEU A 136 3.81 -8.02 17.57
N ASN A 137 4.90 -7.73 18.26
CA ASN A 137 5.57 -8.70 19.12
C ASN A 137 4.70 -9.13 20.32
N MET A 138 3.99 -8.18 20.95
CA MET A 138 3.04 -8.50 22.02
C MET A 138 1.87 -9.35 21.54
N TRP A 139 1.40 -9.12 20.30
CA TRP A 139 0.42 -10.00 19.66
C TRP A 139 0.97 -11.42 19.50
N SER A 140 2.16 -11.56 18.94
CA SER A 140 2.83 -12.87 18.77
C SER A 140 2.96 -13.63 20.09
N LEU A 141 3.46 -12.97 21.14
CA LEU A 141 3.57 -13.56 22.47
C LEU A 141 2.23 -14.00 23.05
N SER A 142 1.16 -13.20 22.83
CA SER A 142 -0.18 -13.49 23.33
C SER A 142 -0.87 -14.62 22.57
N ASN A 143 -0.37 -14.96 21.38
CA ASN A 143 -0.88 -15.99 20.49
C ASN A 143 0.14 -17.14 20.31
N HIS A 144 0.80 -17.52 21.42
CA HIS A 144 1.69 -18.69 21.50
C HIS A 144 2.86 -18.69 20.49
N GLY A 145 3.38 -17.52 20.16
CA GLY A 145 4.49 -17.37 19.20
C GLY A 145 4.03 -17.37 17.74
N ALA A 146 2.75 -17.10 17.46
CA ALA A 146 2.28 -16.93 16.09
C ALA A 146 3.11 -15.85 15.36
N GLU A 147 3.46 -16.12 14.13
CA GLU A 147 4.26 -15.21 13.32
C GLU A 147 3.36 -14.21 12.59
N TYR A 148 3.68 -12.90 12.66
CA TYR A 148 3.14 -11.92 11.74
C TYR A 148 4.01 -11.85 10.49
N GLU A 149 3.40 -11.56 9.37
CA GLU A 149 4.09 -11.49 8.10
C GLU A 149 4.46 -10.06 7.74
N LEU A 150 5.69 -9.85 7.27
CA LEU A 150 6.12 -8.63 6.59
C LEU A 150 6.15 -8.91 5.09
N TYR A 151 5.20 -8.34 4.36
CA TYR A 151 5.10 -8.49 2.91
C TYR A 151 5.66 -7.26 2.21
N GLN A 152 6.78 -7.42 1.53
CA GLN A 152 7.45 -6.34 0.81
C GLN A 152 6.93 -6.24 -0.63
N LYS A 153 6.45 -5.06 -1.01
CA LYS A 153 6.00 -4.73 -2.36
C LYS A 153 6.87 -3.63 -2.98
N GLY A 154 6.72 -3.36 -4.28
CA GLY A 154 7.40 -2.24 -4.94
C GLY A 154 8.86 -2.48 -5.34
N TRP A 155 9.35 -3.72 -5.30
CA TRP A 155 10.71 -4.07 -5.68
C TRP A 155 11.04 -3.88 -7.16
N ASN A 156 10.04 -3.89 -8.05
CA ASN A 156 10.25 -3.73 -9.48
C ASN A 156 10.56 -2.27 -9.80
N PRO A 157 11.78 -1.93 -10.27
CA PRO A 157 12.13 -0.53 -10.50
C PRO A 157 11.41 0.12 -11.69
N ASP A 158 10.83 -0.67 -12.59
CA ASP A 158 10.21 -0.20 -13.82
C ASP A 158 8.67 -0.08 -13.72
N LYS A 159 8.08 -0.38 -12.57
CA LYS A 159 6.63 -0.36 -12.36
C LYS A 159 6.26 0.13 -10.97
N GLU A 160 5.36 1.09 -10.90
CA GLU A 160 4.79 1.55 -9.64
C GLU A 160 3.79 0.53 -9.09
N MET A 161 3.74 0.42 -7.77
CA MET A 161 2.86 -0.52 -7.08
C MET A 161 2.21 0.14 -5.86
N PHE A 162 1.02 0.73 -6.05
CA PHE A 162 0.24 1.26 -4.94
C PHE A 162 -0.41 0.14 -4.15
N SER A 163 -1.19 -0.72 -4.82
CA SER A 163 -1.80 -1.88 -4.18
C SER A 163 -0.77 -2.85 -3.58
N ALA A 164 -1.16 -3.55 -2.52
CA ALA A 164 -0.42 -4.70 -2.01
C ALA A 164 -0.42 -5.89 -3.00
N PHE A 165 -1.30 -5.90 -4.00
CA PHE A 165 -1.58 -7.07 -4.82
C PHE A 165 -1.23 -6.89 -6.30
N SER A 166 -1.42 -5.70 -6.88
CA SER A 166 -1.22 -5.47 -8.30
C SER A 166 -0.30 -4.27 -8.59
N TYR A 167 0.31 -4.25 -9.78
CA TYR A 167 0.97 -3.05 -10.28
C TYR A 167 -0.06 -1.97 -10.66
N ALA A 168 0.32 -0.71 -10.50
CA ALA A 168 -0.54 0.44 -10.79
C ALA A 168 -1.07 0.44 -12.23
N SER A 169 -0.27 -0.02 -13.20
CA SER A 169 -0.70 -0.22 -14.59
C SER A 169 -1.72 -1.36 -14.77
N GLY A 170 -1.89 -2.22 -13.75
CA GLY A 170 -2.70 -3.44 -13.79
C GLY A 170 -2.02 -4.62 -14.46
N ALA A 171 -0.73 -4.52 -14.71
CA ALA A 171 0.05 -5.66 -15.08
C ALA A 171 0.00 -6.72 -13.97
N ASN A 172 0.06 -7.99 -14.37
CA ASN A 172 0.02 -9.11 -13.44
C ASN A 172 1.20 -9.07 -12.46
N ASN A 173 0.90 -9.32 -11.18
CA ASN A 173 1.87 -9.46 -10.10
C ASN A 173 1.73 -10.83 -9.44
N PRO A 174 2.52 -11.85 -9.87
CA PRO A 174 2.39 -13.21 -9.36
C PRO A 174 2.53 -13.34 -7.84
N GLU A 175 3.30 -12.47 -7.19
CA GLU A 175 3.45 -12.49 -5.73
C GLU A 175 2.20 -11.94 -5.03
N GLY A 176 1.57 -10.92 -5.61
CA GLY A 176 0.29 -10.40 -5.13
C GLY A 176 -0.84 -11.41 -5.30
N ASP A 177 -0.89 -12.12 -6.44
CA ASP A 177 -1.85 -13.20 -6.66
C ASP A 177 -1.71 -14.32 -5.61
N LYS A 178 -0.48 -14.76 -5.34
CA LYS A 178 -0.21 -15.74 -4.28
C LYS A 178 -0.65 -15.26 -2.90
N LEU A 179 -0.48 -13.96 -2.60
CA LEU A 179 -0.94 -13.38 -1.35
C LEU A 179 -2.46 -13.44 -1.25
N ILE A 180 -3.18 -13.07 -2.31
CA ILE A 180 -4.65 -13.17 -2.36
C ILE A 180 -5.10 -14.63 -2.19
N GLU A 181 -4.53 -15.57 -2.96
CA GLU A 181 -4.86 -17.00 -2.87
C GLU A 181 -4.67 -17.54 -1.44
N ARG A 182 -3.60 -17.13 -0.77
CA ARG A 182 -3.33 -17.52 0.61
C ARG A 182 -4.35 -16.95 1.58
N ILE A 183 -4.70 -15.66 1.47
CA ILE A 183 -5.74 -15.05 2.30
C ILE A 183 -7.09 -15.75 2.09
N LEU A 184 -7.43 -16.08 0.85
CA LEU A 184 -8.64 -16.83 0.52
C LEU A 184 -8.65 -18.24 1.12
N LYS A 185 -7.53 -18.94 1.04
CA LYS A 185 -7.37 -20.30 1.60
C LYS A 185 -7.57 -20.35 3.12
N GLU A 186 -7.09 -19.33 3.83
CA GLU A 186 -7.23 -19.21 5.29
C GLU A 186 -8.68 -18.94 5.72
N ASN A 187 -9.53 -18.51 4.79
CA ASN A 187 -10.97 -18.29 4.97
C ASN A 187 -11.33 -17.48 6.22
N TYR A 188 -10.72 -16.31 6.37
CA TYR A 188 -11.00 -15.41 7.48
C TYR A 188 -12.46 -14.95 7.48
N SER A 189 -13.02 -14.80 8.69
CA SER A 189 -14.37 -14.28 8.91
C SER A 189 -14.41 -12.77 8.69
N LYS A 190 -13.35 -12.06 9.14
CA LYS A 190 -13.17 -10.61 8.96
C LYS A 190 -11.73 -10.31 8.55
N ILE A 191 -11.59 -9.27 7.74
CA ILE A 191 -10.29 -8.70 7.34
C ILE A 191 -10.32 -7.24 7.75
N TYR A 192 -9.64 -6.92 8.85
CA TYR A 192 -9.46 -5.56 9.33
C TYR A 192 -8.36 -4.89 8.52
N ILE A 193 -8.65 -3.71 7.98
CA ILE A 193 -7.75 -2.95 7.11
C ILE A 193 -7.38 -1.64 7.78
N ALA A 194 -6.08 -1.34 7.84
CA ALA A 194 -5.50 -0.11 8.36
C ALA A 194 -4.29 0.29 7.52
N GLY A 195 -3.74 1.49 7.74
CA GLY A 195 -2.46 1.92 7.13
C GLY A 195 -2.55 3.13 6.23
N PHE A 196 -1.57 3.29 5.33
CA PHE A 196 -1.31 4.53 4.58
C PHE A 196 -0.92 4.27 3.12
N ALA A 197 -1.15 5.24 2.20
CA ALA A 197 -2.09 6.33 2.38
C ALA A 197 -3.50 5.84 2.04
N LYS A 198 -4.52 6.33 2.77
CA LYS A 198 -5.93 5.93 2.62
C LYS A 198 -6.41 6.09 1.18
N ASP A 199 -5.97 7.15 0.50
CA ASP A 199 -6.34 7.54 -0.87
C ASP A 199 -5.44 6.93 -1.96
N TYR A 200 -4.38 6.19 -1.61
CA TYR A 200 -3.47 5.49 -2.52
C TYR A 200 -3.38 3.99 -2.20
N CYS A 201 -2.35 3.57 -1.47
CA CYS A 201 -2.05 2.16 -1.28
C CYS A 201 -3.21 1.39 -0.63
N VAL A 202 -3.90 1.99 0.34
CA VAL A 202 -5.05 1.34 0.99
C VAL A 202 -6.22 1.25 0.02
N ALA A 203 -6.59 2.35 -0.67
CA ALA A 203 -7.69 2.36 -1.63
C ALA A 203 -7.47 1.36 -2.78
N GLU A 204 -6.27 1.33 -3.37
CA GLU A 204 -5.96 0.41 -4.46
C GLU A 204 -5.96 -1.05 -3.98
N SER A 205 -5.46 -1.33 -2.76
CA SER A 205 -5.54 -2.67 -2.17
C SER A 205 -6.98 -3.13 -1.93
N ILE A 206 -7.87 -2.22 -1.51
CA ILE A 206 -9.29 -2.52 -1.35
C ILE A 206 -9.94 -2.83 -2.71
N LYS A 207 -9.61 -2.07 -3.75
CA LYS A 207 -10.12 -2.34 -5.11
C LYS A 207 -9.77 -3.75 -5.57
N ASP A 208 -8.52 -4.17 -5.39
CA ASP A 208 -8.07 -5.50 -5.78
C ASP A 208 -8.77 -6.61 -4.97
N LEU A 209 -8.93 -6.42 -3.65
CA LEU A 209 -9.69 -7.39 -2.84
C LEU A 209 -11.14 -7.51 -3.32
N LEU A 210 -11.80 -6.41 -3.67
CA LEU A 210 -13.20 -6.40 -4.09
C LEU A 210 -13.44 -6.97 -5.51
N VAL A 211 -12.40 -7.33 -6.25
CA VAL A 211 -12.55 -8.15 -7.47
C VAL A 211 -13.02 -9.58 -7.11
N HIS A 212 -12.75 -10.04 -5.89
CA HIS A 212 -13.05 -11.39 -5.42
C HIS A 212 -14.28 -11.40 -4.51
N GLU A 213 -15.38 -12.02 -4.96
CA GLU A 213 -16.64 -12.12 -4.23
C GLU A 213 -16.48 -12.75 -2.83
N GLN A 214 -15.45 -13.59 -2.64
CA GLN A 214 -15.15 -14.24 -1.37
C GLN A 214 -14.79 -13.27 -0.24
N PHE A 215 -14.45 -12.00 -0.57
CA PHE A 215 -14.19 -10.95 0.41
C PHE A 215 -15.41 -10.08 0.73
N TYR A 216 -16.53 -10.24 0.00
CA TYR A 216 -17.74 -9.48 0.26
C TYR A 216 -18.28 -9.75 1.67
N GLY A 217 -18.64 -8.69 2.37
CA GLY A 217 -19.11 -8.74 3.77
C GLY A 217 -18.02 -9.02 4.82
N LYS A 218 -16.76 -9.18 4.41
CA LYS A 218 -15.66 -9.50 5.33
C LYS A 218 -14.73 -8.34 5.64
N LEU A 219 -14.70 -7.29 4.80
CA LEU A 219 -13.78 -6.16 5.00
C LEU A 219 -14.28 -5.24 6.12
N VAL A 220 -13.38 -4.87 7.02
CA VAL A 220 -13.65 -3.95 8.13
C VAL A 220 -12.59 -2.86 8.13
N PHE A 221 -12.99 -1.62 7.89
CA PHE A 221 -12.09 -0.48 7.82
C PHE A 221 -11.88 0.13 9.20
N LEU A 222 -10.64 0.16 9.67
CA LEU A 222 -10.25 0.83 10.91
C LEU A 222 -10.00 2.31 10.60
N SER A 223 -11.07 3.12 10.54
CA SER A 223 -11.03 4.49 10.02
C SER A 223 -10.08 5.41 10.79
N ASP A 224 -10.04 5.28 12.12
CA ASP A 224 -9.11 6.03 12.97
C ASP A 224 -7.65 5.59 12.80
N SER A 225 -7.41 4.45 12.16
CA SER A 225 -6.07 3.88 11.90
C SER A 225 -5.61 4.07 10.46
N MET A 226 -6.21 5.03 9.75
CA MET A 226 -5.87 5.41 8.38
C MET A 226 -5.71 6.92 8.26
N ALA A 227 -4.92 7.38 7.28
CA ALA A 227 -4.80 8.79 6.93
C ALA A 227 -4.62 8.93 5.42
N ALA A 228 -5.16 10.01 4.84
CA ALA A 228 -5.09 10.34 3.42
C ALA A 228 -4.15 11.52 3.17
N ILE A 229 -3.47 11.51 2.03
CA ILE A 229 -2.69 12.66 1.53
C ILE A 229 -3.67 13.77 1.12
N ASP A 230 -4.65 13.42 0.28
CA ASP A 230 -5.72 14.33 -0.15
C ASP A 230 -7.07 13.79 0.31
N LYS A 231 -7.70 14.50 1.26
CA LYS A 231 -9.02 14.13 1.79
C LYS A 231 -10.18 14.35 0.79
N THR A 232 -9.91 14.99 -0.34
CA THR A 232 -10.87 15.24 -1.42
C THR A 232 -10.67 14.28 -2.59
N SER A 233 -9.71 13.36 -2.50
CA SER A 233 -9.39 12.39 -3.56
C SER A 233 -10.60 11.53 -3.94
N GLU A 234 -10.86 11.42 -5.24
CA GLU A 234 -11.90 10.53 -5.78
C GLU A 234 -11.64 9.06 -5.42
N SER A 235 -10.39 8.67 -5.17
CA SER A 235 -10.04 7.31 -4.72
C SER A 235 -10.74 6.93 -3.40
N LEU A 236 -11.17 7.90 -2.59
CA LEU A 236 -11.90 7.66 -1.34
C LEU A 236 -13.33 7.15 -1.56
N GLU A 237 -13.90 7.30 -2.76
CA GLU A 237 -15.21 6.76 -3.11
C GLU A 237 -15.27 5.23 -2.98
N ILE A 238 -14.12 4.53 -3.07
CA ILE A 238 -14.06 3.07 -2.91
C ILE A 238 -14.60 2.62 -1.54
N TYR A 239 -14.40 3.40 -0.48
CA TYR A 239 -14.89 3.08 0.86
C TYR A 239 -16.42 3.11 0.92
N ASN A 240 -17.04 4.16 0.38
CA ASN A 240 -18.48 4.28 0.29
C ASN A 240 -19.07 3.14 -0.54
N ARG A 241 -18.43 2.83 -1.66
CA ARG A 241 -18.84 1.75 -2.55
C ARG A 241 -18.70 0.39 -1.86
N ALA A 242 -17.58 0.15 -1.16
CA ALA A 242 -17.35 -1.09 -0.42
C ALA A 242 -18.43 -1.34 0.64
N VAL A 243 -18.84 -0.30 1.36
CA VAL A 243 -19.90 -0.39 2.37
C VAL A 243 -21.26 -0.64 1.71
N LYS A 244 -21.61 0.13 0.68
CA LYS A 244 -22.95 0.09 0.07
C LYS A 244 -23.20 -1.14 -0.79
N GLU A 245 -22.21 -1.55 -1.58
CA GLU A 245 -22.37 -2.58 -2.60
C GLU A 245 -21.81 -3.95 -2.16
N PHE A 246 -20.77 -3.96 -1.32
CA PHE A 246 -20.04 -5.18 -0.98
C PHE A 246 -20.10 -5.55 0.51
N GLY A 247 -20.90 -4.81 1.30
CA GLY A 247 -21.18 -5.15 2.70
C GLY A 247 -19.97 -4.95 3.64
N ALA A 248 -19.00 -4.12 3.28
CA ALA A 248 -17.91 -3.75 4.18
C ALA A 248 -18.43 -2.94 5.38
N ILE A 249 -17.68 -2.95 6.47
CA ILE A 249 -18.00 -2.22 7.71
C ILE A 249 -16.92 -1.17 7.95
N GLU A 250 -17.32 0.01 8.40
CA GLU A 250 -16.41 1.07 8.86
C GLU A 250 -16.55 1.24 10.37
N ILE A 251 -15.42 1.22 11.12
CA ILE A 251 -15.37 1.37 12.59
C ILE A 251 -14.26 2.33 13.00
#